data_2a9c170cb8e34b51d1cdaad17ee1b2cf
#
_entry.id   2a9c170cb8e34b51d1cdaad17ee1b2cf
#
_cell.length_a   1.000
_cell.length_b   1.000
_cell.length_c   1.000
_cell.angle_alpha   90.00
_cell.angle_beta   90.00
_cell.angle_gamma   90.00
#
_symmetry.space_group_name_H-M   'P 1'
#
loop_
_entity.id
_entity.type
_entity.pdbx_description
1 polymer ?
#
loop_
_entity_poly.entity_id
_entity_poly.type
_entity_poly.pdbx_seq_one_letter_code
_entity_poly.pdbx_strand_id
1 'polypeptide(L)'
;MKKKLKLIIWPIIYLVLIFNVCISFILVFRSYYYRSIFVSGSSMQPTLNLDSNKSGVVDFGLIDDHDSAIKKIKRFQIITTYYPFPDSHDYVDGFDLEKENVVDEREASYKIKRVYGLPNETIRFVVDEDEMNAALAKSTTVTEALNSEEIQYHCRQAIQFYVKAPNSEVFVKQNIKFKRRINPYKITQYQNFEYELGEGEYWVMGDNYSASSDCFNKRAPIYYQNIVGVLISIEGTCKIVSDVKIDTTVDGTKVSYKCTNKKYHFPTYY
;
A
#
# COMPACT_ATOMS: atom_id res chain seq x y z
N MET A 1 -2.29 47.67 39.39
CA MET A 1 -2.61 46.31 39.00
C MET A 1 -2.98 46.16 37.51
N LYS A 2 -3.92 46.92 36.95
CA LYS A 2 -4.39 46.79 35.55
C LYS A 2 -3.32 46.93 34.44
N LYS A 3 -2.29 47.81 34.62
CA LYS A 3 -1.18 47.99 33.64
C LYS A 3 -0.25 46.76 33.56
N LYS A 4 0.12 46.18 34.74
CA LYS A 4 0.99 44.97 34.76
C LYS A 4 0.31 43.76 34.17
N LEU A 5 -1.02 43.61 34.34
CA LEU A 5 -1.80 42.53 33.78
C LEU A 5 -1.87 42.59 32.22
N LYS A 6 -2.02 43.80 31.68
CA LYS A 6 -1.97 44.00 30.22
C LYS A 6 -0.61 43.60 29.61
N LEU A 7 0.48 43.91 30.32
CA LEU A 7 1.86 43.60 29.85
C LEU A 7 2.11 42.08 29.70
N ILE A 8 1.40 41.25 30.45
CA ILE A 8 1.52 39.79 30.41
C ILE A 8 0.52 39.17 29.46
N ILE A 9 -0.71 39.70 29.38
CA ILE A 9 -1.79 39.13 28.56
C ILE A 9 -1.52 39.30 27.05
N TRP A 10 -1.06 40.48 26.63
CA TRP A 10 -0.85 40.76 25.21
C TRP A 10 0.19 39.83 24.54
N PRO A 11 1.37 39.57 25.14
CA PRO A 11 2.33 38.60 24.58
C PRO A 11 1.73 37.19 24.46
N ILE A 12 0.93 36.76 25.44
CA ILE A 12 0.25 35.43 25.38
C ILE A 12 -0.74 35.39 24.22
N ILE A 13 -1.55 36.44 24.05
CA ILE A 13 -2.50 36.51 22.91
C ILE A 13 -1.75 36.44 21.57
N TYR A 14 -0.65 37.21 21.44
CA TYR A 14 0.13 37.16 20.19
C TYR A 14 0.74 35.79 19.95
N LEU A 15 1.23 35.11 20.97
CA LEU A 15 1.80 33.78 20.89
C LEU A 15 0.75 32.77 20.44
N VAL A 16 -0.47 32.84 20.98
CA VAL A 16 -1.59 32.01 20.59
C VAL A 16 -2.02 32.29 19.15
N LEU A 17 -2.05 33.56 18.74
CA LEU A 17 -2.38 33.94 17.36
C LEU A 17 -1.34 33.41 16.37
N ILE A 18 -0.05 33.60 16.65
CA ILE A 18 1.04 33.09 15.82
C ILE A 18 0.94 31.56 15.70
N PHE A 19 0.71 30.87 16.82
CA PHE A 19 0.55 29.41 16.83
C PHE A 19 -0.62 28.95 15.95
N ASN A 20 -1.78 29.63 16.04
CA ASN A 20 -2.95 29.31 15.20
C ASN A 20 -2.66 29.57 13.72
N VAL A 21 -1.97 30.67 13.37
CA VAL A 21 -1.57 30.95 11.99
C VAL A 21 -0.62 29.88 11.46
N CYS A 22 0.37 29.47 12.24
CA CYS A 22 1.31 28.40 11.86
C CYS A 22 0.58 27.06 11.64
N ILE A 23 -0.33 26.67 12.55
CA ILE A 23 -1.11 25.45 12.40
C ILE A 23 -1.99 25.54 11.15
N SER A 24 -2.70 26.66 10.95
CA SER A 24 -3.55 26.83 9.78
C SER A 24 -2.77 26.73 8.48
N PHE A 25 -1.57 27.34 8.45
CA PHE A 25 -0.67 27.23 7.28
C PHE A 25 -0.24 25.77 7.03
N ILE A 26 0.15 25.04 8.07
CA ILE A 26 0.55 23.63 7.96
C ILE A 26 -0.63 22.78 7.43
N LEU A 27 -1.83 22.99 7.95
CA LEU A 27 -3.02 22.23 7.52
C LEU A 27 -3.41 22.54 6.06
N VAL A 28 -3.37 23.80 5.66
CA VAL A 28 -3.65 24.21 4.27
C VAL A 28 -2.58 23.68 3.33
N PHE A 29 -1.30 23.83 3.69
CA PHE A 29 -0.18 23.30 2.91
C PHE A 29 -0.32 21.79 2.73
N ARG A 30 -0.61 21.07 3.81
CA ARG A 30 -0.79 19.62 3.79
C ARG A 30 -1.94 19.17 2.90
N SER A 31 -3.10 19.86 2.97
CA SER A 31 -4.27 19.54 2.15
C SER A 31 -4.08 19.88 0.67
N TYR A 32 -3.21 20.83 0.37
CA TYR A 32 -2.86 21.21 -1.00
C TYR A 32 -1.79 20.30 -1.61
N TYR A 33 -0.83 19.85 -0.78
CA TYR A 33 0.36 19.13 -1.24
C TYR A 33 0.16 17.62 -1.31
N TYR A 34 -0.72 17.04 -0.50
CA TYR A 34 -0.95 15.61 -0.44
C TYR A 34 -2.38 15.23 -0.80
N ARG A 35 -2.52 14.13 -1.52
CA ARG A 35 -3.83 13.58 -1.86
C ARG A 35 -4.33 12.66 -0.76
N SER A 36 -5.58 12.85 -0.32
CA SER A 36 -6.24 11.94 0.61
C SER A 36 -6.70 10.67 -0.10
N ILE A 37 -6.43 9.53 0.52
CA ILE A 37 -6.91 8.23 0.08
C ILE A 37 -7.62 7.50 1.22
N PHE A 38 -8.42 6.50 0.87
CA PHE A 38 -8.85 5.46 1.79
C PHE A 38 -8.47 4.09 1.24
N VAL A 39 -8.15 3.16 2.15
CA VAL A 39 -7.66 1.83 1.80
C VAL A 39 -8.80 0.84 1.93
N SER A 40 -9.22 0.22 0.84
CA SER A 40 -10.23 -0.84 0.90
C SER A 40 -9.59 -2.21 0.66
N GLY A 41 -10.22 -3.26 1.21
CA GLY A 41 -9.77 -4.62 1.03
C GLY A 41 -8.68 -5.08 2.00
N SER A 42 -8.35 -6.35 1.91
CA SER A 42 -7.48 -7.06 2.87
C SER A 42 -6.05 -7.32 2.35
N SER A 43 -5.72 -6.89 1.14
CA SER A 43 -4.44 -7.24 0.49
C SER A 43 -3.19 -6.72 1.22
N MET A 44 -3.33 -5.66 2.02
CA MET A 44 -2.24 -5.06 2.79
C MET A 44 -2.29 -5.40 4.29
N GLN A 45 -3.20 -6.30 4.71
CA GLN A 45 -3.19 -6.79 6.08
C GLN A 45 -1.92 -7.59 6.39
N PRO A 46 -1.37 -7.51 7.60
CA PRO A 46 -1.87 -6.78 8.76
C PRO A 46 -1.39 -5.32 8.83
N THR A 47 -0.66 -4.81 7.84
CA THR A 47 -0.10 -3.45 7.86
C THR A 47 -1.19 -2.39 7.79
N LEU A 48 -2.17 -2.57 6.89
CA LEU A 48 -3.31 -1.68 6.69
C LEU A 48 -4.61 -2.47 6.82
N ASN A 49 -5.68 -1.80 7.22
CA ASN A 49 -7.03 -2.37 7.30
C ASN A 49 -7.14 -3.61 8.18
N LEU A 50 -6.43 -3.66 9.30
CA LEU A 50 -6.45 -4.84 10.18
C LEU A 50 -7.88 -5.20 10.63
N ASP A 51 -8.71 -4.20 10.88
CA ASP A 51 -10.07 -4.38 11.41
C ASP A 51 -11.20 -4.32 10.35
N SER A 52 -10.88 -4.10 9.07
CA SER A 52 -11.88 -3.87 8.03
C SER A 52 -12.87 -5.02 7.84
N ASN A 53 -12.41 -6.26 8.00
CA ASN A 53 -13.24 -7.45 7.83
C ASN A 53 -14.32 -7.61 8.91
N LYS A 54 -14.18 -6.91 10.04
CA LYS A 54 -15.10 -7.03 11.19
C LYS A 54 -16.18 -5.95 11.22
N SER A 55 -15.95 -4.79 10.60
CA SER A 55 -16.77 -3.60 10.85
C SER A 55 -17.08 -2.74 9.63
N GLY A 56 -16.57 -3.06 8.43
CA GLY A 56 -16.65 -2.17 7.27
C GLY A 56 -15.90 -0.84 7.47
N VAL A 57 -15.01 -0.80 8.46
CA VAL A 57 -14.15 0.34 8.75
C VAL A 57 -12.84 0.14 8.00
N VAL A 58 -12.35 1.19 7.36
CA VAL A 58 -11.11 1.18 6.58
C VAL A 58 -10.18 2.28 7.01
N ASP A 59 -8.90 2.09 6.76
CA ASP A 59 -7.90 3.12 6.99
C ASP A 59 -8.02 4.24 5.96
N PHE A 60 -7.76 5.47 6.38
CA PHE A 60 -7.58 6.60 5.48
C PHE A 60 -6.28 7.32 5.78
N GLY A 61 -5.69 7.93 4.76
CA GLY A 61 -4.38 8.55 4.87
C GLY A 61 -4.05 9.46 3.71
N LEU A 62 -2.78 9.76 3.58
CA LEU A 62 -2.23 10.68 2.57
C LEU A 62 -1.19 9.97 1.70
N ILE A 63 -1.23 10.29 0.43
CA ILE A 63 -0.18 9.96 -0.54
C ILE A 63 0.48 11.23 -1.07
N ASP A 64 1.77 11.10 -1.39
CA ASP A 64 2.50 12.08 -2.19
C ASP A 64 2.43 11.63 -3.66
N ASP A 65 1.71 12.37 -4.48
CA ASP A 65 1.50 12.10 -5.91
C ASP A 65 2.37 12.96 -6.82
N HIS A 66 3.38 13.63 -6.26
CA HIS A 66 4.33 14.41 -7.05
C HIS A 66 5.35 13.51 -7.75
N ASP A 67 5.70 13.86 -8.97
CA ASP A 67 6.75 13.18 -9.74
C ASP A 67 8.06 13.01 -8.98
N SER A 68 8.40 13.98 -8.14
CA SER A 68 9.63 13.93 -7.34
C SER A 68 9.63 12.84 -6.28
N ALA A 69 8.47 12.46 -5.75
CA ALA A 69 8.32 11.36 -4.81
C ALA A 69 8.32 10.02 -5.55
N ILE A 70 7.60 9.95 -6.68
CA ILE A 70 7.51 8.76 -7.51
C ILE A 70 8.89 8.37 -8.07
N LYS A 71 9.68 9.34 -8.54
CA LYS A 71 11.07 9.12 -9.02
C LYS A 71 12.05 8.66 -7.95
N LYS A 72 11.71 8.81 -6.67
CA LYS A 72 12.55 8.45 -5.51
C LYS A 72 12.02 7.27 -4.72
N ILE A 73 11.12 6.50 -5.30
CA ILE A 73 10.57 5.30 -4.65
C ILE A 73 11.70 4.38 -4.18
N LYS A 74 11.57 3.94 -2.94
CA LYS A 74 12.50 3.01 -2.32
C LYS A 74 11.84 1.66 -2.10
N ARG A 75 12.67 0.62 -2.01
CA ARG A 75 12.20 -0.71 -1.65
C ARG A 75 11.44 -0.68 -0.32
N PHE A 76 10.37 -1.45 -0.27
CA PHE A 76 9.44 -1.62 0.83
C PHE A 76 8.54 -0.41 1.13
N GLN A 77 8.63 0.68 0.39
CA GLN A 77 7.60 1.72 0.46
C GLN A 77 6.27 1.19 -0.06
N ILE A 78 5.19 1.75 0.48
CA ILE A 78 3.83 1.44 0.04
C ILE A 78 3.46 2.49 -1.01
N ILE A 79 2.95 2.03 -2.13
CA ILE A 79 2.52 2.89 -3.24
C ILE A 79 1.07 2.62 -3.61
N THR A 80 0.47 3.61 -4.23
CA THR A 80 -0.81 3.50 -4.91
C THR A 80 -0.52 3.47 -6.41
N THR A 81 -1.11 2.51 -7.10
CA THR A 81 -0.89 2.32 -8.53
C THR A 81 -2.19 1.99 -9.24
N TYR A 82 -2.32 2.38 -10.50
CA TYR A 82 -3.26 1.76 -11.41
C TYR A 82 -2.79 0.35 -11.70
N TYR A 83 -3.70 -0.59 -11.63
CA TYR A 83 -3.32 -1.97 -11.83
C TYR A 83 -3.61 -2.37 -13.28
N PRO A 84 -2.58 -2.68 -14.06
CA PRO A 84 -2.74 -2.99 -15.48
C PRO A 84 -3.31 -4.38 -15.72
N PHE A 85 -3.57 -5.16 -14.66
CA PHE A 85 -4.03 -6.52 -14.82
C PHE A 85 -5.54 -6.61 -14.66
N PRO A 86 -6.24 -7.26 -15.59
CA PRO A 86 -7.64 -7.57 -15.40
C PRO A 86 -7.81 -8.51 -14.20
N ASP A 87 -8.27 -7.98 -13.09
CA ASP A 87 -8.92 -8.79 -12.06
C ASP A 87 -10.34 -9.09 -12.55
N SER A 88 -10.92 -10.20 -12.13
CA SER A 88 -12.28 -10.62 -12.52
C SER A 88 -13.38 -9.59 -12.25
N HIS A 89 -13.06 -8.52 -11.52
CA HIS A 89 -13.95 -7.43 -11.14
C HIS A 89 -13.50 -6.04 -11.63
N ASP A 90 -12.29 -5.94 -12.20
CA ASP A 90 -11.65 -4.67 -12.56
C ASP A 90 -11.16 -4.73 -14.01
N TYR A 91 -11.87 -5.45 -14.88
CA TYR A 91 -11.53 -5.54 -16.29
C TYR A 91 -11.76 -4.19 -16.96
N VAL A 92 -10.71 -3.65 -17.53
CA VAL A 92 -10.75 -2.43 -18.34
C VAL A 92 -10.77 -2.89 -19.80
N ASP A 93 -11.90 -2.71 -20.48
CA ASP A 93 -12.01 -2.98 -21.90
C ASP A 93 -11.05 -2.06 -22.68
N GLY A 94 -10.24 -2.67 -23.55
CA GLY A 94 -9.30 -1.92 -24.40
C GLY A 94 -7.88 -1.78 -23.86
N PHE A 95 -7.55 -2.40 -22.70
CA PHE A 95 -6.18 -2.43 -22.22
C PHE A 95 -5.32 -3.39 -23.06
N ASP A 96 -4.39 -2.84 -23.83
CA ASP A 96 -3.41 -3.61 -24.62
C ASP A 96 -2.08 -3.66 -23.85
N LEU A 97 -1.84 -4.78 -23.16
CA LEU A 97 -0.61 -5.05 -22.43
C LEU A 97 0.66 -4.93 -23.27
N GLU A 98 0.55 -5.16 -24.58
CA GLU A 98 1.70 -5.20 -25.48
C GLU A 98 2.07 -3.80 -26.04
N LYS A 99 1.12 -2.88 -26.06
CA LYS A 99 1.30 -1.61 -26.76
C LYS A 99 1.57 -0.39 -25.89
N GLU A 100 0.93 -0.28 -24.72
CA GLU A 100 0.90 0.99 -24.02
C GLU A 100 1.33 0.95 -22.55
N ASN A 101 1.32 -0.17 -21.86
CA ASN A 101 1.73 -0.31 -20.44
C ASN A 101 1.18 0.79 -19.48
N VAL A 102 0.25 1.62 -19.97
CA VAL A 102 -0.35 2.75 -19.28
C VAL A 102 -1.86 2.53 -19.22
N VAL A 103 -2.41 2.59 -18.05
CA VAL A 103 -3.84 2.44 -17.81
C VAL A 103 -4.54 3.79 -17.95
N ASP A 104 -5.68 3.84 -18.63
CA ASP A 104 -6.52 5.04 -18.64
C ASP A 104 -7.05 5.29 -17.23
N GLU A 105 -6.69 6.46 -16.67
CA GLU A 105 -7.08 6.86 -15.31
C GLU A 105 -8.59 6.83 -15.06
N ARG A 106 -9.39 6.99 -16.09
CA ARG A 106 -10.87 7.05 -15.98
C ARG A 106 -11.50 5.69 -15.71
N GLU A 107 -10.80 4.62 -16.06
CA GLU A 107 -11.34 3.25 -16.08
C GLU A 107 -10.66 2.29 -15.10
N ALA A 108 -9.50 2.69 -14.56
CA ALA A 108 -8.72 1.86 -13.67
C ALA A 108 -9.04 2.04 -12.19
N SER A 109 -9.09 0.96 -11.45
CA SER A 109 -9.16 1.03 -9.99
C SER A 109 -7.77 1.16 -9.39
N TYR A 110 -7.66 2.00 -8.36
CA TYR A 110 -6.43 2.11 -7.58
C TYR A 110 -6.20 0.84 -6.76
N LYS A 111 -4.95 0.37 -6.77
CA LYS A 111 -4.48 -0.68 -5.87
C LYS A 111 -3.38 -0.10 -4.98
N ILE A 112 -3.36 -0.55 -3.74
CA ILE A 112 -2.30 -0.20 -2.79
C ILE A 112 -1.44 -1.43 -2.55
N LYS A 113 -0.13 -1.31 -2.73
CA LYS A 113 0.83 -2.41 -2.67
C LYS A 113 2.17 -1.93 -2.12
N ARG A 114 3.00 -2.87 -1.71
CA ARG A 114 4.38 -2.60 -1.27
C ARG A 114 5.37 -2.94 -2.38
N VAL A 115 6.36 -2.08 -2.55
CA VAL A 115 7.44 -2.24 -3.54
C VAL A 115 8.45 -3.27 -3.03
N TYR A 116 8.71 -4.28 -3.82
CA TYR A 116 9.75 -5.30 -3.58
C TYR A 116 10.92 -5.15 -4.52
N GLY A 117 10.68 -4.95 -5.82
CA GLY A 117 11.72 -4.77 -6.84
C GLY A 117 11.69 -3.35 -7.41
N LEU A 118 12.86 -2.81 -7.68
CA LEU A 118 13.07 -1.52 -8.33
C LEU A 118 13.54 -1.74 -9.78
N PRO A 119 13.45 -0.73 -10.66
CA PRO A 119 13.87 -0.85 -12.05
C PRO A 119 15.29 -1.41 -12.21
N ASN A 120 15.46 -2.25 -13.22
CA ASN A 120 16.73 -2.90 -13.60
C ASN A 120 17.33 -3.85 -12.54
N GLU A 121 16.56 -4.27 -11.55
CA GLU A 121 16.99 -5.27 -10.56
C GLU A 121 16.50 -6.67 -10.94
N THR A 122 17.22 -7.69 -10.51
CA THR A 122 16.69 -9.05 -10.49
C THR A 122 16.25 -9.40 -9.09
N ILE A 123 15.02 -9.84 -8.95
CA ILE A 123 14.46 -10.30 -7.67
C ILE A 123 14.41 -11.83 -7.64
N ARG A 124 14.61 -12.39 -6.46
CA ARG A 124 14.54 -13.84 -6.24
C ARG A 124 13.88 -14.15 -4.90
N PHE A 125 12.99 -15.15 -4.90
CA PHE A 125 12.51 -15.76 -3.67
C PHE A 125 13.13 -17.15 -3.52
N VAL A 126 13.51 -17.47 -2.29
CA VAL A 126 14.03 -18.78 -1.90
C VAL A 126 13.17 -19.30 -0.76
N VAL A 127 12.76 -20.55 -0.83
CA VAL A 127 11.99 -21.21 0.21
C VAL A 127 12.92 -21.99 1.11
N ASP A 128 12.85 -21.73 2.40
CA ASP A 128 13.46 -22.54 3.44
C ASP A 128 12.50 -23.69 3.78
N GLU A 129 12.88 -24.92 3.41
CA GLU A 129 12.01 -26.09 3.51
C GLU A 129 11.76 -26.49 4.96
N ASP A 130 12.73 -26.33 5.86
CA ASP A 130 12.59 -26.67 7.27
C ASP A 130 11.56 -25.76 7.95
N GLU A 131 11.63 -24.45 7.68
CA GLU A 131 10.68 -23.48 8.20
C GLU A 131 9.27 -23.65 7.58
N MET A 132 9.19 -23.99 6.30
CA MET A 132 7.94 -24.33 5.63
C MET A 132 7.30 -25.56 6.26
N ASN A 133 8.06 -26.64 6.48
CA ASN A 133 7.58 -27.86 7.08
C ASN A 133 7.14 -27.63 8.54
N ALA A 134 7.87 -26.81 9.30
CA ALA A 134 7.48 -26.41 10.65
C ALA A 134 6.14 -25.67 10.67
N ALA A 135 5.90 -24.77 9.71
CA ALA A 135 4.62 -24.07 9.56
C ALA A 135 3.48 -25.04 9.21
N LEU A 136 3.73 -25.95 8.27
CA LEU A 136 2.72 -26.94 7.83
C LEU A 136 2.36 -27.94 8.94
N ALA A 137 3.34 -28.43 9.68
CA ALA A 137 3.12 -29.39 10.77
C ALA A 137 2.23 -28.85 11.89
N LYS A 138 2.23 -27.53 12.10
CA LYS A 138 1.41 -26.84 13.10
C LYS A 138 0.06 -26.36 12.54
N SER A 139 -0.15 -26.43 11.25
CA SER A 139 -1.36 -25.92 10.60
C SER A 139 -2.41 -27.01 10.48
N THR A 140 -3.62 -26.79 11.02
CA THR A 140 -4.76 -27.69 10.83
C THR A 140 -5.70 -27.15 9.75
N THR A 141 -5.87 -25.83 9.67
CA THR A 141 -6.69 -25.15 8.67
C THR A 141 -6.00 -23.86 8.20
N VAL A 142 -6.39 -23.37 7.02
CA VAL A 142 -5.90 -22.06 6.50
C VAL A 142 -6.25 -20.93 7.46
N THR A 143 -7.48 -20.93 8.01
CA THR A 143 -7.94 -19.88 8.91
C THR A 143 -7.13 -19.84 10.21
N GLU A 144 -6.85 -20.99 10.79
CA GLU A 144 -6.01 -21.10 11.97
C GLU A 144 -4.59 -20.64 11.69
N ALA A 145 -3.99 -21.13 10.60
CA ALA A 145 -2.65 -20.77 10.17
C ALA A 145 -2.49 -19.24 9.96
N LEU A 146 -3.48 -18.58 9.36
CA LEU A 146 -3.45 -17.14 9.13
C LEU A 146 -3.61 -16.30 10.41
N ASN A 147 -4.14 -16.86 11.48
CA ASN A 147 -4.38 -16.19 12.76
C ASN A 147 -3.36 -16.57 13.85
N SER A 148 -2.60 -17.64 13.69
CA SER A 148 -1.56 -18.07 14.62
C SER A 148 -0.26 -17.32 14.38
N GLU A 149 0.20 -16.54 15.37
CA GLU A 149 1.47 -15.79 15.26
C GLU A 149 2.67 -16.75 15.17
N GLU A 150 2.62 -17.91 15.80
CA GLU A 150 3.65 -18.93 15.75
C GLU A 150 3.80 -19.51 14.32
N ILE A 151 2.68 -19.91 13.71
CA ILE A 151 2.67 -20.41 12.33
C ILE A 151 3.13 -19.31 11.36
N GLN A 152 2.63 -18.08 11.54
CA GLN A 152 3.02 -16.94 10.72
C GLN A 152 4.49 -16.56 10.90
N TYR A 153 5.09 -16.81 12.06
CA TYR A 153 6.53 -16.65 12.26
C TYR A 153 7.31 -17.59 11.33
N HIS A 154 7.02 -18.89 11.36
CA HIS A 154 7.65 -19.88 10.47
C HIS A 154 7.41 -19.56 8.99
N CYS A 155 6.19 -19.20 8.61
CA CYS A 155 5.88 -18.78 7.24
C CYS A 155 6.74 -17.58 6.77
N ARG A 156 6.99 -16.62 7.66
CA ARG A 156 7.82 -15.44 7.34
C ARG A 156 9.30 -15.79 7.21
N GLN A 157 9.79 -16.79 7.97
CA GLN A 157 11.17 -17.30 7.83
C GLN A 157 11.32 -18.15 6.57
N ALA A 158 10.30 -18.92 6.21
CA ALA A 158 10.31 -19.81 5.06
C ALA A 158 10.49 -19.07 3.73
N ILE A 159 9.89 -17.88 3.55
CA ILE A 159 10.03 -17.11 2.31
C ILE A 159 11.12 -16.05 2.47
N GLN A 160 12.30 -16.34 1.92
CA GLN A 160 13.45 -15.45 1.90
C GLN A 160 13.49 -14.67 0.58
N PHE A 161 13.78 -13.38 0.67
CA PHE A 161 13.78 -12.47 -0.48
C PHE A 161 15.17 -11.92 -0.73
N TYR A 162 15.60 -12.03 -1.98
CA TYR A 162 16.91 -11.59 -2.45
C TYR A 162 16.78 -10.63 -3.62
N VAL A 163 17.75 -9.75 -3.76
CA VAL A 163 17.85 -8.82 -4.87
C VAL A 163 19.28 -8.80 -5.41
N LYS A 164 19.38 -8.80 -6.72
CA LYS A 164 20.60 -8.51 -7.45
C LYS A 164 20.46 -7.11 -8.07
N ALA A 165 21.34 -6.21 -7.66
CA ALA A 165 21.35 -4.84 -8.17
C ALA A 165 21.80 -4.80 -9.66
N PRO A 166 21.47 -3.74 -10.39
CA PRO A 166 21.97 -3.54 -11.74
C PRO A 166 23.51 -3.62 -11.76
N ASN A 167 24.05 -4.31 -12.75
CA ASN A 167 25.50 -4.54 -12.90
C ASN A 167 26.19 -5.32 -11.77
N SER A 168 25.45 -6.08 -10.96
CA SER A 168 25.95 -6.96 -9.93
C SER A 168 25.67 -8.41 -10.29
N GLU A 169 26.62 -9.31 -9.98
CA GLU A 169 26.42 -10.76 -10.08
C GLU A 169 25.94 -11.38 -8.77
N VAL A 170 25.88 -10.58 -7.69
CA VAL A 170 25.60 -11.10 -6.35
C VAL A 170 24.18 -10.80 -5.92
N PHE A 171 23.45 -11.83 -5.48
CA PHE A 171 22.18 -11.69 -4.80
C PHE A 171 22.37 -11.36 -3.32
N VAL A 172 21.73 -10.30 -2.86
CA VAL A 172 21.78 -9.85 -1.47
C VAL A 172 20.44 -10.10 -0.80
N LYS A 173 20.45 -10.86 0.31
CA LYS A 173 19.25 -11.11 1.11
C LYS A 173 18.73 -9.80 1.68
N GLN A 174 17.43 -9.57 1.52
CA GLN A 174 16.75 -8.38 2.01
C GLN A 174 16.12 -8.64 3.37
N ASN A 175 16.36 -7.74 4.31
CA ASN A 175 15.76 -7.84 5.64
C ASN A 175 14.36 -7.21 5.63
N ILE A 176 13.32 -8.04 5.69
CA ILE A 176 11.93 -7.61 5.73
C ILE A 176 11.53 -7.33 7.18
N LYS A 177 11.31 -6.06 7.52
CA LYS A 177 11.02 -5.59 8.89
C LYS A 177 9.52 -5.43 9.19
N PHE A 178 8.66 -5.57 8.21
CA PHE A 178 7.21 -5.47 8.38
C PHE A 178 6.56 -6.86 8.47
N LYS A 179 5.37 -6.91 9.07
CA LYS A 179 4.61 -8.15 9.17
C LYS A 179 3.96 -8.48 7.83
N ARG A 180 3.97 -9.75 7.48
CA ARG A 180 3.30 -10.32 6.32
C ARG A 180 2.35 -11.42 6.79
N ARG A 181 1.24 -11.59 6.09
CA ARG A 181 0.30 -12.71 6.28
C ARG A 181 0.46 -13.68 5.12
N ILE A 182 0.87 -14.90 5.41
CA ILE A 182 1.27 -15.92 4.44
C ILE A 182 0.46 -17.18 4.66
N ASN A 183 -0.13 -17.71 3.58
CA ASN A 183 -0.76 -19.03 3.61
C ASN A 183 0.33 -20.11 3.51
N PRO A 184 0.53 -20.96 4.54
CA PRO A 184 1.58 -21.98 4.54
C PRO A 184 1.45 -22.97 3.36
N TYR A 185 0.25 -23.28 2.95
CA TYR A 185 -0.02 -24.19 1.82
C TYR A 185 0.32 -23.60 0.43
N LYS A 186 0.69 -22.31 0.37
CA LYS A 186 1.09 -21.63 -0.88
C LYS A 186 2.57 -21.26 -0.89
N ILE A 187 3.34 -21.59 0.14
CA ILE A 187 4.76 -21.21 0.24
C ILE A 187 5.58 -21.77 -0.93
N THR A 188 5.30 -23.01 -1.34
CA THR A 188 6.00 -23.67 -2.46
C THR A 188 5.92 -22.89 -3.78
N GLN A 189 4.92 -22.02 -3.96
CA GLN A 189 4.80 -21.19 -5.16
C GLN A 189 5.95 -20.17 -5.31
N TYR A 190 6.65 -19.87 -4.21
CA TYR A 190 7.80 -18.96 -4.18
C TYR A 190 9.12 -19.68 -4.48
N GLN A 191 9.14 -21.00 -4.51
CA GLN A 191 10.35 -21.77 -4.74
C GLN A 191 10.89 -21.53 -6.15
N ASN A 192 12.20 -21.22 -6.25
CA ASN A 192 12.89 -20.94 -7.50
C ASN A 192 12.30 -19.78 -8.33
N PHE A 193 11.53 -18.88 -7.70
CA PHE A 193 11.02 -17.72 -8.40
C PHE A 193 12.12 -16.68 -8.58
N GLU A 194 12.35 -16.29 -9.81
CA GLU A 194 13.25 -15.20 -10.19
C GLU A 194 12.60 -14.36 -11.27
N TYR A 195 12.80 -13.03 -11.22
CA TYR A 195 12.31 -12.10 -12.21
C TYR A 195 13.30 -10.96 -12.41
N GLU A 196 13.66 -10.67 -13.65
CA GLU A 196 14.50 -9.54 -14.05
C GLU A 196 13.61 -8.37 -14.46
N LEU A 197 13.74 -7.26 -13.75
CA LEU A 197 12.97 -6.04 -13.98
C LEU A 197 13.68 -5.17 -15.03
N GLY A 198 12.93 -4.68 -16.00
CA GLY A 198 13.38 -3.72 -17.00
C GLY A 198 13.38 -2.28 -16.48
N GLU A 199 13.70 -1.35 -17.40
CA GLU A 199 13.63 0.07 -17.12
C GLU A 199 12.18 0.50 -16.85
N GLY A 200 11.97 1.24 -15.75
CA GLY A 200 10.65 1.72 -15.34
C GLY A 200 9.73 0.64 -14.75
N GLU A 201 10.18 -0.60 -14.63
CA GLU A 201 9.41 -1.70 -14.07
C GLU A 201 9.61 -1.80 -12.55
N TYR A 202 8.50 -2.01 -11.84
CA TYR A 202 8.48 -2.23 -10.39
C TYR A 202 7.79 -3.54 -10.06
N TRP A 203 8.33 -4.28 -9.10
CA TRP A 203 7.66 -5.44 -8.55
C TRP A 203 6.96 -5.10 -7.26
N VAL A 204 5.63 -5.23 -7.25
CA VAL A 204 4.82 -4.87 -6.08
C VAL A 204 4.01 -6.06 -5.59
N MET A 205 3.89 -6.17 -4.27
CA MET A 205 3.14 -7.25 -3.62
C MET A 205 2.33 -6.70 -2.45
N GLY A 206 1.23 -7.38 -2.13
CA GLY A 206 0.50 -7.13 -0.90
C GLY A 206 1.18 -7.77 0.31
N ASP A 207 0.96 -7.21 1.48
CA ASP A 207 1.45 -7.78 2.74
C ASP A 207 0.62 -9.01 3.17
N ASN A 208 -0.56 -9.19 2.58
CA ASN A 208 -1.39 -10.39 2.74
C ASN A 208 -1.28 -11.29 1.50
N TYR A 209 -0.30 -12.18 1.52
CA TYR A 209 -0.05 -13.10 0.40
C TYR A 209 -1.19 -14.07 0.10
N SER A 210 -2.09 -14.27 1.05
CA SER A 210 -3.26 -15.15 0.86
C SER A 210 -4.43 -14.46 0.16
N ALA A 211 -4.46 -13.12 0.17
CA ALA A 211 -5.58 -12.30 -0.32
C ALA A 211 -5.12 -11.12 -1.19
N SER A 212 -3.96 -11.25 -1.83
CA SER A 212 -3.45 -10.22 -2.74
C SER A 212 -3.44 -10.74 -4.17
N SER A 213 -4.03 -9.97 -5.08
CA SER A 213 -3.73 -10.05 -6.51
C SER A 213 -2.63 -9.01 -6.78
N ASP A 214 -1.45 -9.45 -7.20
CA ASP A 214 -0.26 -8.62 -7.34
C ASP A 214 0.71 -9.19 -8.39
N CYS A 215 1.87 -8.56 -8.55
CA CYS A 215 2.86 -8.96 -9.54
C CYS A 215 3.26 -10.43 -9.42
N PHE A 216 3.32 -10.96 -8.20
CA PHE A 216 3.68 -12.37 -8.01
C PHE A 216 2.62 -13.32 -8.59
N ASN A 217 1.34 -13.04 -8.36
CA ASN A 217 0.24 -13.87 -8.88
C ASN A 217 0.09 -13.74 -10.40
N LYS A 218 0.35 -12.56 -10.92
CA LYS A 218 0.19 -12.26 -12.35
C LYS A 218 1.45 -12.55 -13.18
N ARG A 219 2.59 -12.76 -12.53
CA ARG A 219 3.90 -12.98 -13.17
C ARG A 219 4.32 -11.84 -14.10
N ALA A 220 3.93 -10.61 -13.73
CA ALA A 220 4.23 -9.40 -14.50
C ALA A 220 4.45 -8.20 -13.58
N PRO A 221 5.32 -7.23 -13.95
CA PRO A 221 5.59 -6.04 -13.19
C PRO A 221 4.48 -4.99 -13.37
N ILE A 222 4.54 -3.91 -12.60
CA ILE A 222 3.86 -2.66 -12.93
C ILE A 222 4.87 -1.68 -13.51
N TYR A 223 4.37 -0.69 -14.24
CA TYR A 223 5.21 0.33 -14.87
C TYR A 223 5.16 1.64 -14.11
N TYR A 224 6.25 2.41 -14.20
CA TYR A 224 6.37 3.73 -13.59
C TYR A 224 5.16 4.64 -13.86
N GLN A 225 4.66 4.65 -15.10
CA GLN A 225 3.54 5.49 -15.53
C GLN A 225 2.22 5.13 -14.83
N ASN A 226 2.10 3.93 -14.29
CA ASN A 226 0.91 3.49 -13.55
C ASN A 226 0.96 3.84 -12.07
N ILE A 227 2.07 4.37 -11.57
CA ILE A 227 2.21 4.74 -10.16
C ILE A 227 1.53 6.09 -9.94
N VAL A 228 0.59 6.12 -9.00
CA VAL A 228 -0.20 7.32 -8.67
C VAL A 228 0.45 8.12 -7.54
N GLY A 229 1.10 7.45 -6.59
CA GLY A 229 1.75 8.13 -5.48
C GLY A 229 2.30 7.18 -4.42
N VAL A 230 3.06 7.75 -3.51
CA VAL A 230 3.70 7.05 -2.39
C VAL A 230 2.91 7.32 -1.11
N LEU A 231 2.59 6.28 -0.34
CA LEU A 231 1.92 6.43 0.95
C LEU A 231 2.84 7.15 1.94
N ILE A 232 2.35 8.24 2.50
CA ILE A 232 3.07 9.02 3.52
C ILE A 232 2.61 8.63 4.91
N SER A 233 1.29 8.61 5.13
CA SER A 233 0.76 8.32 6.47
C SER A 233 -0.65 7.75 6.40
N ILE A 234 -0.98 6.96 7.42
CA ILE A 234 -2.37 6.66 7.80
C ILE A 234 -2.75 7.58 8.97
N GLU A 235 -3.88 8.24 8.85
CA GLU A 235 -4.34 9.30 9.74
C GLU A 235 -5.50 8.88 10.63
N GLY A 236 -6.11 7.75 10.29
CA GLY A 236 -7.27 7.28 11.02
C GLY A 236 -8.05 6.23 10.26
N THR A 237 -9.26 6.01 10.73
CA THR A 237 -10.20 5.06 10.15
C THR A 237 -11.53 5.73 9.80
N CYS A 238 -12.23 5.18 8.81
CA CYS A 238 -13.55 5.67 8.40
C CYS A 238 -14.45 4.54 7.91
N LYS A 239 -15.74 4.83 7.76
CA LYS A 239 -16.67 3.93 7.08
C LYS A 239 -16.79 4.31 5.62
N ILE A 240 -16.68 3.33 4.73
CA ILE A 240 -16.97 3.54 3.31
C ILE A 240 -18.49 3.50 3.10
N VAL A 241 -19.00 4.51 2.42
CA VAL A 241 -20.37 4.57 1.92
C VAL A 241 -20.30 4.69 0.40
N SER A 242 -20.98 3.77 -0.30
CA SER A 242 -21.15 3.87 -1.74
C SER A 242 -22.21 4.92 -2.07
N ASP A 243 -21.87 5.88 -2.90
CA ASP A 243 -22.79 6.84 -3.49
C ASP A 243 -22.98 6.45 -4.96
N VAL A 244 -24.11 5.83 -5.26
CA VAL A 244 -24.43 5.41 -6.63
C VAL A 244 -24.99 6.61 -7.38
N LYS A 245 -24.21 7.21 -8.25
CA LYS A 245 -24.69 8.18 -9.23
C LYS A 245 -24.94 7.47 -10.55
N ILE A 246 -26.18 7.45 -10.99
CA ILE A 246 -26.53 7.02 -12.35
C ILE A 246 -26.09 8.16 -13.27
N ASP A 247 -25.03 7.97 -14.02
CA ASP A 247 -24.63 8.91 -15.07
C ASP A 247 -25.42 8.54 -16.34
N THR A 248 -26.41 9.35 -16.67
CA THR A 248 -27.26 9.12 -17.84
C THR A 248 -26.59 9.52 -19.17
N THR A 249 -25.38 10.05 -19.14
CA THR A 249 -24.65 10.52 -20.34
C THR A 249 -23.68 9.49 -20.89
N VAL A 250 -23.36 8.43 -20.15
CA VAL A 250 -22.52 7.31 -20.58
C VAL A 250 -23.22 6.05 -20.10
N ASP A 251 -23.33 5.03 -20.93
CA ASP A 251 -23.89 3.72 -20.58
C ASP A 251 -23.06 3.07 -19.45
N GLY A 252 -23.27 3.51 -18.22
CA GLY A 252 -22.57 2.98 -17.07
C GLY A 252 -22.98 3.60 -15.73
N THR A 253 -23.11 2.75 -14.73
CA THR A 253 -23.33 3.18 -13.34
C THR A 253 -22.01 3.58 -12.72
N LYS A 254 -21.76 4.87 -12.53
CA LYS A 254 -20.59 5.37 -11.82
C LYS A 254 -20.81 5.24 -10.31
N VAL A 255 -20.15 4.28 -9.69
CA VAL A 255 -20.15 4.12 -8.23
C VAL A 255 -19.02 4.95 -7.64
N SER A 256 -19.37 5.99 -6.89
CA SER A 256 -18.40 6.75 -6.10
C SER A 256 -18.42 6.30 -4.65
N TYR A 257 -17.25 6.22 -4.04
CA TYR A 257 -17.11 5.84 -2.64
C TYR A 257 -16.69 7.05 -1.80
N LYS A 258 -17.34 7.23 -0.65
CA LYS A 258 -17.00 8.28 0.31
C LYS A 258 -16.60 7.68 1.65
N CYS A 259 -15.59 8.27 2.23
CA CYS A 259 -15.13 7.99 3.57
C CYS A 259 -15.90 8.86 4.57
N THR A 260 -16.76 8.27 5.37
CA THR A 260 -17.60 8.94 6.37
C THR A 260 -17.23 8.50 7.78
N ASN A 261 -17.72 9.22 8.79
CA ASN A 261 -17.44 8.89 10.20
C ASN A 261 -15.95 8.74 10.50
N LYS A 262 -15.13 9.68 10.02
CA LYS A 262 -13.69 9.69 10.21
C LYS A 262 -13.32 9.75 11.69
N LYS A 263 -12.48 8.82 12.13
CA LYS A 263 -11.85 8.80 13.44
C LYS A 263 -10.35 8.98 13.26
N TYR A 264 -9.84 10.12 13.66
CA TYR A 264 -8.42 10.44 13.57
C TYR A 264 -7.64 9.82 14.73
N HIS A 265 -6.41 9.42 14.47
CA HIS A 265 -5.41 9.03 15.47
C HIS A 265 -4.07 9.70 15.16
N PHE A 266 -3.07 9.51 15.99
CA PHE A 266 -1.73 9.96 15.65
C PHE A 266 -1.28 9.31 14.33
N PRO A 267 -0.77 10.11 13.36
CA PRO A 267 -0.36 9.59 12.06
C PRO A 267 0.69 8.49 12.20
N THR A 268 0.48 7.37 11.50
CA THR A 268 1.48 6.33 11.31
C THR A 268 2.17 6.59 9.97
N TYR A 269 3.46 6.86 9.98
CA TYR A 269 4.26 7.15 8.78
C TYR A 269 4.88 5.87 8.21
N TYR A 270 5.04 5.82 6.87
CA TYR A 270 5.51 4.65 6.12
C TYR A 270 6.69 4.97 5.20
#